data_2def278be315a6d10d0621ff46186328
#
_entry.id   2def278be315a6d10d0621ff46186328
#
_cell.length_a   1.000
_cell.length_b   1.000
_cell.length_c   1.000
_cell.angle_alpha   90.00
_cell.angle_beta   90.00
_cell.angle_gamma   90.00
#
_symmetry.space_group_name_H-M   'P 1'
#
loop_
_entity.id
_entity.type
_entity.pdbx_description
1 polymer ?
#
loop_
_entity_poly.entity_id
_entity_poly.type
_entity_poly.pdbx_seq_one_letter_code
_entity_poly.pdbx_strand_id
1 'polypeptide(L)'
;VSFDADVVIVGGGPAGTSTALHLARAEGIRPERVVLLEKATHPREKPCAGAVSGWGVSALSEIGVGLDVPFVPMAGLRILESAECGASEWPGASSGEGSSGLGVVVRRSEFDASLWTRAEADRVSAHQDEALLDLARTPGGWLVTTTKRSLRAPLVAACDGAGSSVRKRLGLPEAARKGHLYVLETPPGPRDHAPNASLCDFDMTPCTRGIEGYYWDFPTLIAGQRQVSRGIYHANFTPRSDVKAALGEALAARGVDIRAVKLKPFSTRPFVKGSLLALDRLALVGEAAGIDATTGEGIAQAILFGKLAAHHLARALRLGSGDLQGYARAVRDSRLGRHLLQSAWLARAVYGERGARWRRFLVRSDRAREAGMRWYAGDRLGWMEKARLAVGLARELAG
;
A
#
# COMPACT_ATOMS: atom_id res chain seq x y z
N VAL A 1 -20.13 9.32 -30.79
CA VAL A 1 -20.44 8.30 -29.76
C VAL A 1 -20.73 9.03 -28.45
N SER A 2 -21.92 8.83 -27.89
CA SER A 2 -22.26 9.38 -26.55
C SER A 2 -21.60 8.51 -25.48
N PHE A 3 -20.98 9.13 -24.47
CA PHE A 3 -20.42 8.49 -23.29
C PHE A 3 -21.31 8.73 -22.06
N ASP A 4 -21.48 7.68 -21.23
CA ASP A 4 -22.27 7.73 -20.01
C ASP A 4 -21.48 8.38 -18.86
N ALA A 5 -20.15 8.23 -18.89
CA ALA A 5 -19.21 8.82 -17.93
C ALA A 5 -17.98 9.38 -18.67
N ASP A 6 -17.25 10.29 -18.03
CA ASP A 6 -15.96 10.78 -18.54
C ASP A 6 -14.81 9.86 -18.12
N VAL A 7 -14.90 9.30 -16.90
CA VAL A 7 -13.96 8.28 -16.38
C VAL A 7 -14.74 7.25 -15.59
N VAL A 8 -14.45 5.95 -15.83
CA VAL A 8 -14.90 4.88 -14.94
C VAL A 8 -13.70 4.37 -14.13
N ILE A 9 -13.82 4.42 -12.81
CA ILE A 9 -12.82 3.92 -11.85
C ILE A 9 -13.33 2.60 -11.30
N VAL A 10 -12.57 1.53 -11.48
CA VAL A 10 -12.92 0.19 -11.01
C VAL A 10 -12.16 -0.11 -9.72
N GLY A 11 -12.87 -0.20 -8.60
CA GLY A 11 -12.36 -0.47 -7.25
C GLY A 11 -12.38 0.73 -6.33
N GLY A 12 -13.13 0.65 -5.22
CA GLY A 12 -13.34 1.69 -4.20
C GLY A 12 -12.37 1.63 -3.01
N GLY A 13 -11.17 1.08 -3.20
CA GLY A 13 -10.08 1.15 -2.22
C GLY A 13 -9.29 2.47 -2.33
N PRO A 14 -8.18 2.63 -1.55
CA PRO A 14 -7.40 3.88 -1.51
C PRO A 14 -6.93 4.39 -2.88
N ALA A 15 -6.63 3.50 -3.83
CA ALA A 15 -6.27 3.90 -5.19
C ALA A 15 -7.43 4.56 -5.93
N GLY A 16 -8.61 3.94 -5.89
CA GLY A 16 -9.78 4.44 -6.61
C GLY A 16 -10.37 5.67 -5.96
N THR A 17 -10.53 5.68 -4.65
CA THR A 17 -11.04 6.86 -3.92
C THR A 17 -10.09 8.05 -4.07
N SER A 18 -8.77 7.84 -3.97
CA SER A 18 -7.78 8.90 -4.23
C SER A 18 -7.85 9.41 -5.68
N THR A 19 -7.99 8.52 -6.67
CA THR A 19 -8.15 8.92 -8.07
C THR A 19 -9.42 9.78 -8.24
N ALA A 20 -10.52 9.35 -7.65
CA ALA A 20 -11.82 10.05 -7.72
C ALA A 20 -11.75 11.44 -7.06
N LEU A 21 -11.20 11.52 -5.85
CA LEU A 21 -11.06 12.74 -5.07
C LEU A 21 -10.17 13.79 -5.76
N HIS A 22 -9.06 13.37 -6.36
CA HIS A 22 -8.19 14.26 -7.12
C HIS A 22 -8.81 14.69 -8.44
N LEU A 23 -9.58 13.80 -9.12
CA LEU A 23 -10.32 14.16 -10.32
C LEU A 23 -11.44 15.16 -10.01
N ALA A 24 -12.21 14.95 -8.93
CA ALA A 24 -13.30 15.83 -8.55
C ALA A 24 -12.83 17.28 -8.28
N ARG A 25 -11.56 17.47 -7.95
CA ARG A 25 -10.93 18.77 -7.70
C ARG A 25 -10.12 19.30 -8.89
N ALA A 26 -10.03 18.53 -9.97
CA ALA A 26 -9.27 18.93 -11.14
C ALA A 26 -10.08 19.92 -12.01
N GLU A 27 -9.43 20.94 -12.51
CA GLU A 27 -10.05 21.94 -13.38
C GLU A 27 -10.67 21.31 -14.63
N GLY A 28 -11.90 21.72 -14.94
CA GLY A 28 -12.63 21.26 -16.12
C GLY A 28 -13.23 19.85 -16.00
N ILE A 29 -13.15 19.24 -14.83
CA ILE A 29 -13.79 17.94 -14.57
C ILE A 29 -15.13 18.14 -13.87
N ARG A 30 -16.14 17.43 -14.33
CA ARG A 30 -17.46 17.33 -13.69
C ARG A 30 -17.47 16.10 -12.79
N PRO A 31 -17.50 16.24 -11.45
CA PRO A 31 -17.42 15.08 -10.54
C PRO A 31 -18.51 14.03 -10.79
N GLU A 32 -19.71 14.46 -11.16
CA GLU A 32 -20.86 13.59 -11.45
C GLU A 32 -20.64 12.67 -12.66
N ARG A 33 -19.66 13.03 -13.51
CA ARG A 33 -19.25 12.20 -14.66
C ARG A 33 -18.05 11.32 -14.38
N VAL A 34 -17.53 11.35 -13.15
CA VAL A 34 -16.54 10.38 -12.64
C VAL A 34 -17.31 9.28 -11.93
N VAL A 35 -17.35 8.10 -12.52
CA VAL A 35 -18.03 6.94 -11.95
C VAL A 35 -17.01 6.10 -11.16
N LEU A 36 -17.25 5.89 -9.87
CA LEU A 36 -16.47 5.03 -8.98
C LEU A 36 -17.25 3.77 -8.63
N LEU A 37 -16.71 2.59 -8.98
CA LEU A 37 -17.36 1.30 -8.77
C LEU A 37 -16.65 0.52 -7.65
N GLU A 38 -17.41 -0.04 -6.71
CA GLU A 38 -16.94 -0.99 -5.70
C GLU A 38 -17.87 -2.21 -5.65
N LYS A 39 -17.27 -3.40 -5.71
CA LYS A 39 -18.01 -4.67 -5.68
C LYS A 39 -18.62 -5.04 -4.33
N ALA A 40 -18.10 -4.45 -3.26
CA ALA A 40 -18.59 -4.63 -1.90
C ALA A 40 -19.31 -3.37 -1.40
N THR A 41 -19.90 -3.45 -0.21
CA THR A 41 -20.49 -2.30 0.49
C THR A 41 -19.58 -1.88 1.63
N HIS A 42 -19.24 -0.59 1.72
CA HIS A 42 -18.48 -0.03 2.83
C HIS A 42 -19.38 0.15 4.09
N PRO A 43 -18.82 -0.02 5.30
CA PRO A 43 -17.45 -0.45 5.60
C PRO A 43 -17.24 -1.94 5.30
N ARG A 44 -16.16 -2.26 4.57
CA ARG A 44 -15.80 -3.62 4.18
C ARG A 44 -14.46 -4.06 4.75
N GLU A 45 -14.37 -5.34 5.09
CA GLU A 45 -13.12 -5.92 5.55
C GLU A 45 -12.08 -5.98 4.41
N LYS A 46 -10.87 -5.58 4.73
CA LYS A 46 -9.69 -5.71 3.87
C LYS A 46 -8.49 -6.12 4.71
N PRO A 47 -7.98 -7.36 4.58
CA PRO A 47 -6.81 -7.81 5.32
C PRO A 47 -5.59 -6.91 5.05
N CYS A 48 -5.05 -6.30 6.10
CA CYS A 48 -3.92 -5.36 6.02
C CYS A 48 -3.42 -5.06 7.43
N ALA A 49 -2.14 -4.73 7.58
CA ALA A 49 -1.57 -4.21 8.83
C ALA A 49 -2.10 -2.81 9.20
N GLY A 50 -2.59 -2.05 8.21
CA GLY A 50 -3.21 -0.75 8.42
C GLY A 50 -2.23 0.43 8.42
N ALA A 51 -0.93 0.21 8.27
CA ALA A 51 0.05 1.30 8.24
C ALA A 51 -0.09 2.16 6.98
N VAL A 52 -0.16 3.47 7.17
CA VAL A 52 -0.19 4.50 6.12
C VAL A 52 0.98 5.43 6.37
N SER A 53 1.98 5.44 5.52
CA SER A 53 3.14 6.31 5.70
C SER A 53 2.76 7.79 5.59
N GLY A 54 3.53 8.66 6.24
CA GLY A 54 3.29 10.10 6.26
C GLY A 54 3.17 10.72 4.87
N TRP A 55 3.82 10.14 3.90
CA TRP A 55 3.73 10.54 2.50
C TRP A 55 2.31 10.40 1.93
N GLY A 56 1.60 9.30 2.24
CA GLY A 56 0.20 9.13 1.83
C GLY A 56 -0.74 10.08 2.55
N VAL A 57 -0.51 10.30 3.85
CA VAL A 57 -1.28 11.28 4.64
C VAL A 57 -1.12 12.68 4.06
N SER A 58 0.12 13.10 3.74
CA SER A 58 0.37 14.41 3.10
C SER A 58 -0.38 14.57 1.77
N ALA A 59 -0.39 13.52 0.95
CA ALA A 59 -1.04 13.57 -0.37
C ALA A 59 -2.57 13.77 -0.26
N LEU A 60 -3.20 13.26 0.80
CA LEU A 60 -4.62 13.52 1.09
C LEU A 60 -4.81 14.92 1.64
N SER A 61 -3.94 15.37 2.55
CA SER A 61 -4.01 16.72 3.13
C SER A 61 -3.88 17.82 2.07
N GLU A 62 -3.06 17.62 1.02
CA GLU A 62 -2.91 18.56 -0.10
C GLU A 62 -4.24 18.87 -0.81
N ILE A 63 -5.20 17.97 -0.75
CA ILE A 63 -6.55 18.15 -1.32
C ILE A 63 -7.62 18.36 -0.24
N GLY A 64 -7.22 18.73 0.97
CA GLY A 64 -8.13 19.02 2.08
C GLY A 64 -8.88 17.78 2.61
N VAL A 65 -8.30 16.60 2.47
CA VAL A 65 -8.84 15.35 3.03
C VAL A 65 -8.05 14.98 4.28
N GLY A 66 -8.69 15.06 5.44
CA GLY A 66 -8.15 14.66 6.72
C GLY A 66 -8.25 13.15 6.98
N LEU A 67 -7.74 12.75 8.15
CA LEU A 67 -7.94 11.40 8.68
C LEU A 67 -9.14 11.43 9.63
N ASP A 68 -10.34 11.28 9.09
CA ASP A 68 -11.61 11.35 9.83
C ASP A 68 -11.97 9.98 10.46
N VAL A 69 -10.97 9.26 10.95
CA VAL A 69 -11.11 7.94 11.58
C VAL A 69 -10.14 7.80 12.75
N PRO A 70 -10.43 6.93 13.75
CA PRO A 70 -9.46 6.60 14.78
C PRO A 70 -8.17 6.04 14.19
N PHE A 71 -7.04 6.50 14.70
CA PHE A 71 -5.71 6.03 14.28
C PHE A 71 -4.73 6.01 15.47
N VAL A 72 -3.65 5.25 15.30
CA VAL A 72 -2.49 5.31 16.21
C VAL A 72 -1.34 5.94 15.43
N PRO A 73 -0.75 7.06 15.91
CA PRO A 73 0.46 7.61 15.33
C PRO A 73 1.62 6.61 15.40
N MET A 74 2.39 6.48 14.33
CA MET A 74 3.62 5.70 14.34
C MET A 74 4.74 6.53 14.98
N ALA A 75 5.04 6.25 16.25
CA ALA A 75 6.10 6.96 16.98
C ALA A 75 7.51 6.52 16.58
N GLY A 76 7.65 5.38 15.91
CA GLY A 76 8.91 4.82 15.47
C GLY A 76 8.75 3.36 15.06
N LEU A 77 9.88 2.69 14.93
CA LEU A 77 9.91 1.26 14.61
C LEU A 77 10.86 0.49 15.51
N ARG A 78 10.58 -0.80 15.64
CA ARG A 78 11.48 -1.80 16.24
C ARG A 78 11.73 -2.89 15.22
N ILE A 79 13.01 -3.23 15.05
CA ILE A 79 13.44 -4.34 14.20
C ILE A 79 13.99 -5.44 15.10
N LEU A 80 13.47 -6.65 14.91
CA LEU A 80 13.89 -7.84 15.62
C LEU A 80 14.48 -8.86 14.63
N GLU A 81 15.50 -9.56 15.03
CA GLU A 81 15.99 -10.78 14.36
C GLU A 81 16.52 -11.75 15.40
N SER A 82 15.84 -12.89 15.55
CA SER A 82 16.16 -13.90 16.58
C SER A 82 16.15 -13.29 18.00
N ALA A 83 17.29 -13.27 18.68
CA ALA A 83 17.42 -12.69 20.02
C ALA A 83 17.84 -11.21 20.02
N GLU A 84 18.17 -10.65 18.87
CA GLU A 84 18.61 -9.25 18.75
C GLU A 84 17.42 -8.31 18.47
N CYS A 85 17.48 -7.13 19.07
CA CYS A 85 16.44 -6.11 18.92
C CYS A 85 17.07 -4.72 18.86
N GLY A 86 16.62 -3.90 17.91
CA GLY A 86 16.96 -2.48 17.83
C GLY A 86 15.70 -1.64 17.62
N ALA A 87 15.55 -0.58 18.39
CA ALA A 87 14.43 0.34 18.29
C ALA A 87 14.92 1.77 18.02
N SER A 88 14.13 2.53 17.27
CA SER A 88 14.37 3.95 17.05
C SER A 88 13.03 4.68 16.98
N GLU A 89 12.96 5.85 17.63
CA GLU A 89 11.81 6.73 17.57
C GLU A 89 11.95 7.71 16.41
N TRP A 90 10.82 8.15 15.87
CA TRP A 90 10.79 9.17 14.83
C TRP A 90 11.16 10.53 15.43
N PRO A 91 12.16 11.23 14.91
CA PRO A 91 12.49 12.58 15.38
C PRO A 91 11.28 13.50 15.22
N GLY A 92 10.78 14.06 16.32
CA GLY A 92 9.61 14.92 16.34
C GLY A 92 8.27 14.19 16.59
N ALA A 93 8.27 12.89 16.90
CA ALA A 93 7.06 12.18 17.29
C ALA A 93 6.34 12.81 18.51
N SER A 94 7.07 13.53 19.36
CA SER A 94 6.59 14.23 20.56
C SER A 94 6.10 15.67 20.32
N SER A 95 6.33 16.26 19.14
CA SER A 95 6.06 17.69 18.90
C SER A 95 4.66 18.02 18.38
N GLY A 96 3.82 17.04 18.09
CA GLY A 96 2.37 17.25 17.79
C GLY A 96 2.00 18.19 16.62
N GLU A 97 2.95 18.88 16.05
CA GLU A 97 2.72 19.93 15.07
C GLU A 97 2.97 19.46 13.63
N GLY A 98 1.92 19.41 12.83
CA GLY A 98 1.86 19.70 11.39
C GLY A 98 2.72 18.91 10.42
N SER A 99 3.67 18.10 10.84
CA SER A 99 4.41 17.21 9.94
C SER A 99 3.67 15.89 9.80
N SER A 100 3.58 15.36 8.59
CA SER A 100 2.97 14.04 8.32
C SER A 100 3.62 12.87 9.08
N GLY A 101 4.63 13.13 9.89
CA GLY A 101 5.34 12.17 10.72
C GLY A 101 5.83 10.92 9.95
N LEU A 102 6.15 9.86 10.67
CA LEU A 102 6.42 8.56 10.06
C LEU A 102 5.17 7.99 9.38
N GLY A 103 4.01 8.21 9.96
CA GLY A 103 2.73 7.74 9.48
C GLY A 103 1.76 7.40 10.60
N VAL A 104 0.71 6.69 10.25
CA VAL A 104 -0.35 6.25 11.15
C VAL A 104 -0.72 4.80 10.90
N VAL A 105 -1.29 4.14 11.92
CA VAL A 105 -1.95 2.84 11.75
C VAL A 105 -3.45 3.05 11.88
N VAL A 106 -4.20 2.67 10.85
CA VAL A 106 -5.65 2.80 10.75
C VAL A 106 -6.32 1.44 10.59
N ARG A 107 -7.58 1.34 10.93
CA ARG A 107 -8.41 0.20 10.54
C ARG A 107 -8.91 0.40 9.11
N ARG A 108 -8.58 -0.54 8.22
CA ARG A 108 -8.89 -0.43 6.78
C ARG A 108 -10.38 -0.31 6.48
N SER A 109 -11.24 -1.00 7.23
CA SER A 109 -12.70 -0.90 7.01
C SER A 109 -13.21 0.53 7.23
N GLU A 110 -12.71 1.20 8.28
CA GLU A 110 -13.08 2.57 8.62
C GLU A 110 -12.43 3.59 7.68
N PHE A 111 -11.14 3.44 7.42
CA PHE A 111 -10.37 4.33 6.54
C PHE A 111 -10.88 4.32 5.09
N ASP A 112 -11.11 3.12 4.53
CA ASP A 112 -11.63 3.02 3.16
C ASP A 112 -13.07 3.61 3.07
N ALA A 113 -13.91 3.40 4.10
CA ALA A 113 -15.25 3.96 4.17
C ALA A 113 -15.24 5.49 4.28
N SER A 114 -14.35 6.07 5.09
CA SER A 114 -14.19 7.52 5.22
C SER A 114 -13.82 8.16 3.87
N LEU A 115 -12.84 7.60 3.15
CA LEU A 115 -12.48 8.08 1.82
C LEU A 115 -13.62 7.93 0.81
N TRP A 116 -14.41 6.86 0.91
CA TRP A 116 -15.59 6.66 0.07
C TRP A 116 -16.64 7.74 0.31
N THR A 117 -17.03 7.95 1.58
CA THR A 117 -17.99 9.00 1.96
C THR A 117 -17.52 10.38 1.51
N ARG A 118 -16.21 10.64 1.57
CA ARG A 118 -15.66 11.90 1.06
C ARG A 118 -15.81 12.02 -0.46
N ALA A 119 -15.62 10.94 -1.21
CA ALA A 119 -15.84 10.97 -2.66
C ALA A 119 -17.31 11.26 -3.02
N GLU A 120 -18.26 10.68 -2.27
CA GLU A 120 -19.70 10.99 -2.40
C GLU A 120 -19.99 12.46 -2.07
N ALA A 121 -19.42 13.01 -1.01
CA ALA A 121 -19.56 14.41 -0.62
C ALA A 121 -18.99 15.36 -1.68
N ASP A 122 -17.97 14.95 -2.42
CA ASP A 122 -17.40 15.68 -3.56
C ASP A 122 -18.17 15.43 -4.87
N ARG A 123 -19.36 14.86 -4.79
CA ARG A 123 -20.32 14.59 -5.90
C ARG A 123 -19.79 13.60 -6.95
N VAL A 124 -18.84 12.77 -6.61
CA VAL A 124 -18.44 11.63 -7.46
C VAL A 124 -19.61 10.65 -7.57
N SER A 125 -19.90 10.14 -8.77
CA SER A 125 -20.93 9.13 -9.01
C SER A 125 -20.44 7.76 -8.49
N ALA A 126 -20.53 7.55 -7.17
CA ALA A 126 -20.00 6.39 -6.47
C ALA A 126 -21.07 5.31 -6.30
N HIS A 127 -20.74 4.05 -6.67
CA HIS A 127 -21.68 2.92 -6.67
C HIS A 127 -21.04 1.71 -5.99
N GLN A 128 -21.69 1.26 -4.92
CA GLN A 128 -21.34 0.07 -4.16
C GLN A 128 -22.18 -1.14 -4.60
N ASP A 129 -21.74 -2.35 -4.21
CA ASP A 129 -22.34 -3.61 -4.61
C ASP A 129 -22.46 -3.71 -6.14
N GLU A 130 -21.48 -3.17 -6.86
CA GLU A 130 -21.42 -3.13 -8.32
C GLU A 130 -20.08 -3.63 -8.83
N ALA A 131 -20.02 -4.91 -9.21
CA ALA A 131 -18.80 -5.56 -9.65
C ALA A 131 -18.61 -5.45 -11.16
N LEU A 132 -17.35 -5.27 -11.61
CA LEU A 132 -16.98 -5.42 -13.01
C LEU A 132 -17.16 -6.87 -13.46
N LEU A 133 -17.92 -7.08 -14.52
CA LEU A 133 -18.09 -8.36 -15.20
C LEU A 133 -17.22 -8.46 -16.45
N ASP A 134 -17.21 -7.41 -17.27
CA ASP A 134 -16.46 -7.39 -18.51
C ASP A 134 -15.99 -5.98 -18.90
N LEU A 135 -14.98 -5.92 -19.76
CA LEU A 135 -14.39 -4.70 -20.29
C LEU A 135 -14.02 -4.88 -21.76
N ALA A 136 -14.74 -4.22 -22.65
CA ALA A 136 -14.55 -4.31 -24.08
C ALA A 136 -14.16 -2.96 -24.70
N ARG A 137 -13.28 -2.99 -25.71
CA ARG A 137 -12.94 -1.78 -26.47
C ARG A 137 -14.09 -1.36 -27.38
N THR A 138 -14.30 -0.04 -27.45
CA THR A 138 -15.25 0.57 -28.37
C THR A 138 -14.57 1.73 -29.11
N PRO A 139 -15.16 2.25 -30.21
CA PRO A 139 -14.64 3.46 -30.84
C PRO A 139 -14.54 4.61 -29.84
N GLY A 140 -13.32 5.09 -29.60
CA GLY A 140 -13.04 6.22 -28.74
C GLY A 140 -13.02 5.92 -27.21
N GLY A 141 -13.21 4.66 -26.77
CA GLY A 141 -13.28 4.37 -25.34
C GLY A 141 -13.46 2.89 -24.98
N TRP A 142 -14.16 2.66 -23.90
CA TRP A 142 -14.44 1.36 -23.32
C TRP A 142 -15.92 1.19 -23.03
N LEU A 143 -16.44 -0.04 -23.20
CA LEU A 143 -17.69 -0.51 -22.65
C LEU A 143 -17.33 -1.30 -21.36
N VAL A 144 -17.80 -0.78 -20.23
CA VAL A 144 -17.63 -1.35 -18.89
C VAL A 144 -18.93 -2.03 -18.52
N THR A 145 -18.97 -3.36 -18.48
CA THR A 145 -20.16 -4.13 -18.09
C THR A 145 -20.00 -4.55 -16.62
N THR A 146 -21.02 -4.21 -15.83
CA THR A 146 -21.08 -4.50 -14.40
C THR A 146 -22.21 -5.47 -14.07
N THR A 147 -22.34 -5.84 -12.81
CA THR A 147 -23.48 -6.64 -12.31
C THR A 147 -24.82 -5.91 -12.41
N LYS A 148 -24.82 -4.59 -12.61
CA LYS A 148 -26.05 -3.76 -12.60
C LYS A 148 -26.36 -3.11 -13.94
N ARG A 149 -25.33 -2.82 -14.77
CA ARG A 149 -25.48 -2.04 -16.01
C ARG A 149 -24.25 -2.12 -16.91
N SER A 150 -24.36 -1.53 -18.09
CA SER A 150 -23.21 -1.26 -18.96
C SER A 150 -23.02 0.25 -19.12
N LEU A 151 -21.76 0.72 -19.08
CA LEU A 151 -21.35 2.11 -19.16
C LEU A 151 -20.32 2.29 -20.26
N ARG A 152 -20.48 3.32 -21.09
CA ARG A 152 -19.45 3.75 -22.04
C ARG A 152 -18.67 4.92 -21.46
N ALA A 153 -17.34 4.81 -21.49
CA ALA A 153 -16.46 5.90 -21.05
C ALA A 153 -15.23 6.01 -21.95
N PRO A 154 -14.73 7.24 -22.19
CA PRO A 154 -13.49 7.43 -22.95
C PRO A 154 -12.26 6.94 -22.21
N LEU A 155 -12.28 6.91 -20.87
CA LEU A 155 -11.16 6.54 -20.04
C LEU A 155 -11.57 5.61 -18.88
N VAL A 156 -10.67 4.69 -18.50
CA VAL A 156 -10.83 3.77 -17.37
C VAL A 156 -9.60 3.83 -16.47
N ALA A 157 -9.82 3.83 -15.15
CA ALA A 157 -8.79 3.62 -14.14
C ALA A 157 -9.03 2.27 -13.43
N ALA A 158 -8.11 1.33 -13.58
CA ALA A 158 -8.15 0.04 -12.92
C ALA A 158 -7.49 0.15 -11.54
N CYS A 159 -8.30 0.27 -10.49
CA CYS A 159 -7.92 0.45 -9.09
C CYS A 159 -8.31 -0.77 -8.23
N ASP A 160 -8.51 -1.92 -8.85
CA ASP A 160 -9.14 -3.12 -8.28
C ASP A 160 -8.17 -4.10 -7.61
N GLY A 161 -6.97 -3.62 -7.29
CA GLY A 161 -6.01 -4.27 -6.40
C GLY A 161 -5.25 -5.46 -7.01
N ALA A 162 -4.62 -6.28 -6.16
CA ALA A 162 -3.76 -7.40 -6.57
C ALA A 162 -4.49 -8.44 -7.43
N GLY A 163 -5.74 -8.73 -7.08
CA GLY A 163 -6.58 -9.70 -7.78
C GLY A 163 -7.33 -9.13 -8.99
N SER A 164 -6.88 -8.02 -9.54
CA SER A 164 -7.54 -7.19 -10.56
C SER A 164 -8.39 -7.95 -11.57
N SER A 165 -9.68 -7.69 -11.58
CA SER A 165 -10.63 -8.20 -12.57
C SER A 165 -10.36 -7.58 -13.95
N VAL A 166 -9.97 -6.30 -13.99
CA VAL A 166 -9.59 -5.62 -15.23
C VAL A 166 -8.41 -6.34 -15.89
N ARG A 167 -7.35 -6.66 -15.12
CA ARG A 167 -6.19 -7.39 -15.66
C ARG A 167 -6.59 -8.74 -16.23
N LYS A 168 -7.42 -9.49 -15.50
CA LYS A 168 -7.90 -10.82 -15.91
C LYS A 168 -8.71 -10.75 -17.19
N ARG A 169 -9.65 -9.81 -17.29
CA ARG A 169 -10.51 -9.62 -18.48
C ARG A 169 -9.73 -9.23 -19.71
N LEU A 170 -8.66 -8.46 -19.54
CA LEU A 170 -7.78 -8.04 -20.63
C LEU A 170 -6.64 -9.04 -20.92
N GLY A 171 -6.58 -10.19 -20.26
CA GLY A 171 -5.51 -11.17 -20.45
C GLY A 171 -4.11 -10.63 -20.15
N LEU A 172 -4.00 -9.64 -19.22
CA LEU A 172 -2.72 -9.03 -18.92
C LEU A 172 -1.82 -9.97 -18.12
N PRO A 173 -0.50 -9.93 -18.33
CA PRO A 173 0.44 -10.84 -17.67
C PRO A 173 0.31 -10.81 -16.14
N GLU A 174 0.35 -11.99 -15.53
CA GLU A 174 0.47 -12.13 -14.08
C GLU A 174 1.83 -11.60 -13.59
N ALA A 175 1.89 -11.23 -12.30
CA ALA A 175 3.16 -10.88 -11.71
C ALA A 175 4.07 -12.11 -11.62
N ALA A 176 5.35 -11.95 -11.98
CA ALA A 176 6.35 -13.01 -11.85
C ALA A 176 6.58 -13.41 -10.36
N ARG A 177 6.33 -12.49 -9.45
CA ARG A 177 6.34 -12.72 -8.00
C ARG A 177 5.00 -12.30 -7.42
N LYS A 178 4.49 -13.07 -6.45
CA LYS A 178 3.28 -12.74 -5.68
C LYS A 178 3.68 -12.67 -4.22
N GLY A 179 3.34 -11.57 -3.58
CA GLY A 179 3.42 -11.50 -2.13
C GLY A 179 2.19 -12.16 -1.50
N HIS A 180 2.35 -12.62 -0.27
CA HIS A 180 1.27 -13.19 0.52
C HIS A 180 1.37 -12.70 1.96
N LEU A 181 0.23 -12.52 2.59
CA LEU A 181 0.16 -12.18 4.00
C LEU A 181 -0.99 -12.89 4.70
N TYR A 182 -0.81 -13.12 5.98
CA TYR A 182 -1.88 -13.41 6.92
C TYR A 182 -1.95 -12.29 7.94
N VAL A 183 -3.14 -11.88 8.30
CA VAL A 183 -3.39 -10.85 9.32
C VAL A 183 -4.46 -11.30 10.29
N LEU A 184 -4.31 -10.87 11.54
CA LEU A 184 -5.26 -11.03 12.63
C LEU A 184 -5.15 -9.80 13.56
N GLU A 185 -6.15 -9.59 14.39
CA GLU A 185 -6.13 -8.61 15.46
C GLU A 185 -6.31 -9.32 16.80
N THR A 186 -5.56 -8.89 17.83
CA THR A 186 -5.70 -9.39 19.20
C THR A 186 -5.60 -8.25 20.21
N PRO A 187 -6.15 -8.40 21.42
CA PRO A 187 -5.77 -7.51 22.52
C PRO A 187 -4.25 -7.54 22.75
N PRO A 188 -3.65 -6.45 23.30
CA PRO A 188 -2.27 -6.47 23.76
C PRO A 188 -2.08 -7.53 24.84
N GLY A 189 -0.97 -8.26 24.76
CA GLY A 189 -0.60 -9.33 25.68
C GLY A 189 0.62 -9.00 26.52
N PRO A 190 0.87 -9.73 27.63
CA PRO A 190 2.01 -9.47 28.52
C PRO A 190 3.37 -9.80 27.91
N ARG A 191 3.38 -10.53 26.79
CA ARG A 191 4.60 -10.87 26.04
C ARG A 191 4.86 -9.95 24.85
N ASP A 192 4.02 -8.94 24.65
CA ASP A 192 4.24 -7.97 23.60
C ASP A 192 5.36 -7.01 23.99
N HIS A 193 6.16 -6.63 23.00
CA HIS A 193 7.20 -5.63 23.21
C HIS A 193 6.55 -4.25 23.41
N ALA A 194 6.63 -3.69 24.62
CA ALA A 194 6.08 -2.39 24.98
C ALA A 194 4.63 -2.17 24.48
N PRO A 195 3.63 -2.90 25.04
CA PRO A 195 2.25 -2.92 24.54
C PRO A 195 1.57 -1.53 24.56
N ASN A 196 2.12 -0.57 25.30
CA ASN A 196 1.61 0.81 25.38
C ASN A 196 2.37 1.80 24.48
N ALA A 197 3.46 1.37 23.82
CA ALA A 197 4.19 2.23 22.90
C ALA A 197 3.50 2.25 21.51
N SER A 198 3.68 3.37 20.82
CA SER A 198 3.22 3.51 19.41
C SER A 198 4.34 3.12 18.42
N LEU A 199 5.21 2.17 18.80
CA LEU A 199 6.23 1.59 17.93
C LEU A 199 5.63 0.46 17.10
N CYS A 200 6.02 0.38 15.83
CA CYS A 200 5.66 -0.70 14.93
C CYS A 200 6.80 -1.73 14.91
N ASP A 201 6.50 -2.97 15.26
CA ASP A 201 7.47 -4.06 15.30
C ASP A 201 7.56 -4.77 13.95
N PHE A 202 8.79 -4.92 13.46
CA PHE A 202 9.16 -5.68 12.28
C PHE A 202 10.09 -6.81 12.72
N ASP A 203 9.57 -8.00 12.86
CA ASP A 203 10.33 -9.17 13.29
C ASP A 203 10.80 -9.97 12.06
N MET A 204 12.09 -9.91 11.79
CA MET A 204 12.74 -10.58 10.66
C MET A 204 13.10 -12.04 10.94
N THR A 205 12.82 -12.56 12.14
CA THR A 205 13.10 -13.96 12.52
C THR A 205 12.56 -14.97 11.51
N PRO A 206 11.38 -14.81 10.91
CA PRO A 206 10.89 -15.70 9.86
C PRO A 206 11.83 -15.89 8.67
N CYS A 207 12.76 -14.95 8.42
CA CYS A 207 13.75 -15.11 7.35
C CYS A 207 14.67 -16.30 7.57
N THR A 208 14.92 -16.73 8.82
CA THR A 208 15.72 -17.94 9.14
C THR A 208 15.04 -19.22 8.67
N ARG A 209 13.73 -19.16 8.39
CA ARG A 209 12.90 -20.24 7.85
C ARG A 209 12.64 -20.11 6.35
N GLY A 210 13.39 -19.27 5.65
CA GLY A 210 13.24 -19.04 4.21
C GLY A 210 12.02 -18.20 3.84
N ILE A 211 11.41 -17.48 4.79
CA ILE A 211 10.38 -16.49 4.51
C ILE A 211 11.07 -15.21 4.03
N GLU A 212 10.84 -14.82 2.78
CA GLU A 212 11.32 -13.54 2.24
C GLU A 212 10.40 -12.40 2.73
N GLY A 213 10.48 -12.06 4.03
CA GLY A 213 9.56 -11.12 4.64
C GLY A 213 9.73 -11.00 6.15
N TYR A 214 8.68 -10.63 6.85
CA TYR A 214 8.72 -10.37 8.28
C TYR A 214 7.36 -10.66 8.93
N TYR A 215 7.37 -10.90 10.24
CA TYR A 215 6.21 -10.82 11.10
C TYR A 215 6.08 -9.39 11.63
N TRP A 216 4.85 -8.91 11.86
CA TRP A 216 4.61 -7.59 12.42
C TRP A 216 3.69 -7.63 13.64
N ASP A 217 3.92 -6.69 14.58
CA ASP A 217 3.00 -6.27 15.63
C ASP A 217 2.84 -4.75 15.52
N PHE A 218 1.69 -4.28 15.05
CA PHE A 218 1.41 -2.84 14.90
C PHE A 218 0.28 -2.44 15.82
N PRO A 219 0.46 -1.40 16.65
CA PRO A 219 -0.61 -0.90 17.49
C PRO A 219 -1.74 -0.35 16.64
N THR A 220 -2.97 -0.69 16.97
CA THR A 220 -4.15 -0.23 16.23
C THR A 220 -5.31 0.06 17.20
N LEU A 221 -6.36 0.70 16.68
CA LEU A 221 -7.61 0.93 17.40
C LEU A 221 -8.75 0.18 16.72
N ILE A 222 -9.56 -0.53 17.50
CA ILE A 222 -10.80 -1.16 17.03
C ILE A 222 -11.91 -0.75 17.99
N ALA A 223 -12.95 -0.09 17.50
CA ALA A 223 -14.02 0.48 18.31
C ALA A 223 -13.48 1.34 19.50
N GLY A 224 -12.43 2.11 19.24
CA GLY A 224 -11.78 2.96 20.25
C GLY A 224 -10.89 2.22 21.27
N GLN A 225 -10.84 0.89 21.22
CA GLN A 225 -10.01 0.08 22.12
C GLN A 225 -8.66 -0.25 21.46
N ARG A 226 -7.58 -0.21 22.27
CA ARG A 226 -6.25 -0.64 21.81
C ARG A 226 -6.24 -2.12 21.49
N GLN A 227 -5.74 -2.41 20.31
CA GLN A 227 -5.51 -3.74 19.78
C GLN A 227 -4.13 -3.80 19.14
N VAL A 228 -3.67 -4.99 18.78
CA VAL A 228 -2.47 -5.22 17.99
C VAL A 228 -2.89 -5.88 16.69
N SER A 229 -2.62 -5.22 15.56
CA SER A 229 -2.65 -5.84 14.24
C SER A 229 -1.39 -6.68 14.10
N ARG A 230 -1.56 -7.99 13.94
CA ARG A 230 -0.48 -8.97 13.84
C ARG A 230 -0.52 -9.66 12.49
N GLY A 231 0.63 -10.09 12.03
CA GLY A 231 0.64 -10.92 10.84
C GLY A 231 2.02 -11.23 10.32
N ILE A 232 2.04 -11.89 9.18
CA ILE A 232 3.27 -12.23 8.48
C ILE A 232 3.14 -11.85 7.00
N TYR A 233 4.15 -11.19 6.48
CA TYR A 233 4.29 -10.86 5.06
C TYR A 233 5.39 -11.71 4.43
N HIS A 234 5.12 -12.22 3.25
CA HIS A 234 6.08 -12.93 2.41
C HIS A 234 6.05 -12.35 1.00
N ALA A 235 7.16 -11.71 0.60
CA ALA A 235 7.27 -10.97 -0.66
C ALA A 235 7.32 -11.87 -1.92
N ASN A 236 7.65 -13.15 -1.76
CA ASN A 236 7.87 -14.09 -2.85
C ASN A 236 7.25 -15.47 -2.55
N PHE A 237 5.94 -15.48 -2.37
CA PHE A 237 5.21 -16.69 -2.00
C PHE A 237 5.33 -17.79 -3.07
N THR A 238 5.70 -18.98 -2.61
CA THR A 238 5.69 -20.21 -3.39
C THR A 238 4.92 -21.29 -2.63
N PRO A 239 4.43 -22.35 -3.30
CA PRO A 239 3.77 -23.46 -2.62
C PRO A 239 4.64 -24.18 -1.56
N ARG A 240 5.97 -24.00 -1.59
CA ARG A 240 6.92 -24.57 -0.62
C ARG A 240 7.10 -23.67 0.61
N SER A 241 6.60 -22.43 0.60
CA SER A 241 6.75 -21.48 1.70
C SER A 241 5.75 -21.83 2.81
N ASP A 242 6.26 -22.32 3.95
CA ASP A 242 5.40 -22.62 5.11
C ASP A 242 5.18 -21.38 5.98
N VAL A 243 4.45 -20.43 5.40
CA VAL A 243 4.12 -19.13 6.02
C VAL A 243 3.29 -19.30 7.29
N LYS A 244 2.41 -20.33 7.33
CA LYS A 244 1.55 -20.57 8.50
C LYS A 244 2.35 -21.10 9.70
N ALA A 245 3.31 -21.99 9.48
CA ALA A 245 4.16 -22.48 10.56
C ALA A 245 5.00 -21.32 11.11
N ALA A 246 5.64 -20.51 10.25
CA ALA A 246 6.41 -19.34 10.67
C ALA A 246 5.55 -18.33 11.46
N LEU A 247 4.31 -18.08 11.03
CA LEU A 247 3.35 -17.26 11.76
C LEU A 247 3.02 -17.87 13.12
N GLY A 248 2.78 -19.18 13.19
CA GLY A 248 2.44 -19.89 14.42
C GLY A 248 3.53 -19.75 15.48
N GLU A 249 4.79 -19.86 15.08
CA GLU A 249 5.95 -19.69 15.99
C GLU A 249 6.07 -18.24 16.49
N ALA A 250 5.91 -17.26 15.58
CA ALA A 250 5.93 -15.85 15.97
C ALA A 250 4.80 -15.50 16.94
N LEU A 251 3.60 -16.01 16.72
CA LEU A 251 2.45 -15.84 17.61
C LEU A 251 2.65 -16.53 18.96
N ALA A 252 3.20 -17.76 18.98
CA ALA A 252 3.49 -18.48 20.20
C ALA A 252 4.49 -17.75 21.10
N ALA A 253 5.50 -17.09 20.50
CA ALA A 253 6.44 -16.22 21.23
C ALA A 253 5.73 -15.06 21.93
N ARG A 254 4.60 -14.56 21.39
CA ARG A 254 3.73 -13.51 21.98
C ARG A 254 2.63 -14.10 22.89
N GLY A 255 2.59 -15.43 23.07
CA GLY A 255 1.58 -16.10 23.89
C GLY A 255 0.23 -16.25 23.20
N VAL A 256 0.18 -16.13 21.87
CA VAL A 256 -1.04 -16.28 21.07
C VAL A 256 -1.06 -17.66 20.40
N ASP A 257 -2.12 -18.43 20.62
CA ASP A 257 -2.31 -19.72 19.92
C ASP A 257 -2.94 -19.47 18.54
N ILE A 258 -2.22 -19.83 17.49
CA ILE A 258 -2.69 -19.68 16.09
C ILE A 258 -4.01 -20.40 15.83
N ARG A 259 -4.31 -21.48 16.59
CA ARG A 259 -5.57 -22.25 16.45
C ARG A 259 -6.77 -21.53 17.05
N ALA A 260 -6.55 -20.61 17.98
CA ALA A 260 -7.60 -19.83 18.63
C ALA A 260 -7.97 -18.54 17.87
N VAL A 261 -7.29 -18.22 16.76
CA VAL A 261 -7.47 -16.97 16.03
C VAL A 261 -7.92 -17.20 14.58
N LYS A 262 -8.71 -16.27 14.05
CA LYS A 262 -9.13 -16.30 12.64
C LYS A 262 -8.10 -15.58 11.78
N LEU A 263 -7.39 -16.33 10.95
CA LEU A 263 -6.45 -15.78 9.98
C LEU A 263 -7.17 -15.27 8.73
N LYS A 264 -6.82 -14.09 8.28
CA LYS A 264 -7.30 -13.48 7.04
C LYS A 264 -6.17 -13.47 6.00
N PRO A 265 -6.18 -14.37 4.99
CA PRO A 265 -5.15 -14.39 3.95
C PRO A 265 -5.38 -13.28 2.93
N PHE A 266 -4.29 -12.75 2.38
CA PHE A 266 -4.34 -11.82 1.27
C PHE A 266 -3.09 -11.94 0.40
N SER A 267 -3.24 -11.70 -0.91
CA SER A 267 -2.12 -11.69 -1.85
C SER A 267 -1.80 -10.26 -2.28
N THR A 268 -0.53 -9.96 -2.46
CA THR A 268 -0.05 -8.67 -2.96
C THR A 268 0.63 -8.84 -4.33
N ARG A 269 0.68 -7.74 -5.08
CA ARG A 269 1.40 -7.63 -6.35
C ARG A 269 2.59 -6.69 -6.17
N PRO A 270 3.83 -7.19 -6.09
CA PRO A 270 5.01 -6.35 -6.01
C PRO A 270 5.23 -5.58 -7.33
N PHE A 271 5.68 -4.32 -7.21
CA PHE A 271 6.10 -3.53 -8.36
C PHE A 271 7.48 -3.99 -8.86
N VAL A 272 7.64 -4.11 -10.16
CA VAL A 272 8.90 -4.46 -10.81
C VAL A 272 9.19 -3.52 -11.99
N LYS A 273 10.44 -3.49 -12.47
CA LYS A 273 10.87 -2.60 -13.56
C LYS A 273 9.98 -2.70 -14.82
N GLY A 274 9.43 -3.88 -15.10
CA GLY A 274 8.55 -4.14 -16.25
C GLY A 274 7.05 -4.03 -15.94
N SER A 275 6.67 -3.51 -14.76
CA SER A 275 5.25 -3.37 -14.41
C SER A 275 4.50 -2.56 -15.48
N LEU A 276 3.39 -3.12 -15.97
CA LEU A 276 2.50 -2.44 -16.88
C LEU A 276 1.71 -1.38 -16.13
N LEU A 277 1.72 -0.14 -16.60
CA LEU A 277 1.11 1.01 -15.97
C LEU A 277 -0.06 1.61 -16.76
N ALA A 278 -0.02 1.47 -18.08
CA ALA A 278 -1.08 2.00 -18.94
C ALA A 278 -1.25 1.17 -20.21
N LEU A 279 -2.46 1.17 -20.70
CA LEU A 279 -2.85 0.84 -22.07
C LEU A 279 -3.47 2.10 -22.69
N ASP A 280 -3.82 2.03 -23.99
CA ASP A 280 -4.62 3.08 -24.58
C ASP A 280 -5.93 3.24 -23.80
N ARG A 281 -6.23 4.46 -23.35
CA ARG A 281 -7.43 4.85 -22.58
C ARG A 281 -7.64 4.11 -21.24
N LEU A 282 -6.61 3.44 -20.71
CA LEU A 282 -6.71 2.72 -19.44
C LEU A 282 -5.43 2.89 -18.61
N ALA A 283 -5.58 3.35 -17.37
CA ALA A 283 -4.52 3.41 -16.37
C ALA A 283 -4.65 2.25 -15.37
N LEU A 284 -3.54 1.60 -15.05
CA LEU A 284 -3.44 0.67 -13.91
C LEU A 284 -2.92 1.45 -12.70
N VAL A 285 -3.65 1.42 -11.58
CA VAL A 285 -3.44 2.32 -10.45
C VAL A 285 -3.31 1.52 -9.15
N GLY A 286 -2.38 1.92 -8.30
CA GLY A 286 -2.15 1.23 -7.03
C GLY A 286 -1.70 -0.21 -7.22
N GLU A 287 -2.25 -1.14 -6.45
CA GLU A 287 -1.81 -2.54 -6.46
C GLU A 287 -2.13 -3.28 -7.76
N ALA A 288 -3.05 -2.79 -8.60
CA ALA A 288 -3.23 -3.31 -9.95
C ALA A 288 -1.98 -3.07 -10.82
N ALA A 289 -1.20 -2.02 -10.55
CA ALA A 289 0.11 -1.75 -11.15
C ALA A 289 1.27 -2.41 -10.38
N GLY A 290 1.16 -2.50 -9.08
CA GLY A 290 2.13 -3.05 -8.14
C GLY A 290 2.50 -2.08 -7.01
N ILE A 291 2.87 -2.63 -5.86
CA ILE A 291 3.23 -1.90 -4.64
C ILE A 291 4.62 -2.28 -4.13
N ASP A 292 5.00 -1.74 -2.99
CA ASP A 292 6.26 -2.01 -2.29
C ASP A 292 6.50 -3.51 -2.09
N ALA A 293 7.68 -3.96 -2.50
CA ALA A 293 8.09 -5.37 -2.39
C ALA A 293 8.78 -5.69 -1.06
N THR A 294 9.30 -4.67 -0.34
CA THR A 294 10.05 -4.88 0.92
C THR A 294 9.11 -4.96 2.12
N THR A 295 8.27 -3.95 2.29
CA THR A 295 7.37 -3.86 3.44
C THR A 295 5.96 -4.33 3.12
N GLY A 296 5.62 -4.47 1.83
CA GLY A 296 4.23 -4.73 1.41
C GLY A 296 3.31 -3.53 1.66
N GLU A 297 3.86 -2.35 1.96
CA GLU A 297 3.08 -1.13 2.11
C GLU A 297 2.42 -0.79 0.78
N GLY A 298 1.12 -0.55 0.81
CA GLY A 298 0.36 -0.30 -0.40
C GLY A 298 -0.63 0.84 -0.29
N ILE A 299 -0.94 1.33 0.91
CA ILE A 299 -2.00 2.33 1.11
C ILE A 299 -1.53 3.70 0.63
N ALA A 300 -0.41 4.20 1.16
CA ALA A 300 0.14 5.49 0.76
C ALA A 300 0.51 5.51 -0.73
N GLN A 301 1.10 4.42 -1.20
CA GLN A 301 1.46 4.28 -2.61
C GLN A 301 0.22 4.27 -3.51
N ALA A 302 -0.87 3.61 -3.11
CA ALA A 302 -2.13 3.63 -3.83
C ALA A 302 -2.71 5.05 -3.92
N ILE A 303 -2.63 5.83 -2.83
CA ILE A 303 -3.03 7.24 -2.81
C ILE A 303 -2.19 8.07 -3.79
N LEU A 304 -0.86 7.90 -3.78
CA LEU A 304 0.05 8.60 -4.68
C LEU A 304 -0.12 8.22 -6.15
N PHE A 305 -0.37 6.95 -6.42
CA PHE A 305 -0.77 6.49 -7.76
C PHE A 305 -2.06 7.18 -8.22
N GLY A 306 -3.06 7.27 -7.32
CA GLY A 306 -4.33 7.92 -7.59
C GLY A 306 -4.16 9.39 -7.96
N LYS A 307 -3.31 10.12 -7.22
CA LYS A 307 -2.95 11.53 -7.51
C LYS A 307 -2.36 11.67 -8.92
N LEU A 308 -1.37 10.82 -9.27
CA LEU A 308 -0.75 10.85 -10.61
C LEU A 308 -1.74 10.45 -11.70
N ALA A 309 -2.55 9.42 -11.48
CA ALA A 309 -3.54 8.97 -12.44
C ALA A 309 -4.58 10.06 -12.73
N ALA A 310 -5.12 10.71 -11.69
CA ALA A 310 -6.09 11.78 -11.83
C ALA A 310 -5.58 12.94 -12.69
N HIS A 311 -4.34 13.39 -12.45
CA HIS A 311 -3.71 14.44 -13.24
C HIS A 311 -3.66 14.09 -14.75
N HIS A 312 -3.24 12.87 -15.07
CA HIS A 312 -3.10 12.45 -16.47
C HIS A 312 -4.44 12.11 -17.14
N LEU A 313 -5.41 11.56 -16.38
CA LEU A 313 -6.76 11.32 -16.88
C LEU A 313 -7.47 12.65 -17.18
N ALA A 314 -7.40 13.64 -16.29
CA ALA A 314 -7.94 14.97 -16.52
C ALA A 314 -7.30 15.63 -17.76
N ARG A 315 -5.99 15.53 -17.91
CA ARG A 315 -5.29 16.02 -19.11
C ARG A 315 -5.75 15.31 -20.38
N ALA A 316 -5.88 13.98 -20.35
CA ALA A 316 -6.34 13.18 -21.49
C ALA A 316 -7.76 13.59 -21.93
N LEU A 317 -8.66 13.83 -20.97
CA LEU A 317 -10.02 14.35 -21.24
C LEU A 317 -9.99 15.70 -21.94
N ARG A 318 -9.22 16.68 -21.39
CA ARG A 318 -9.11 18.02 -21.99
C ARG A 318 -8.56 17.99 -23.41
N LEU A 319 -7.65 17.07 -23.72
CA LEU A 319 -7.05 16.92 -25.05
C LEU A 319 -7.83 15.99 -25.97
N GLY A 320 -8.91 15.37 -25.53
CA GLY A 320 -9.63 14.33 -26.26
C GLY A 320 -8.76 13.10 -26.59
N SER A 321 -7.65 12.91 -25.88
CA SER A 321 -6.65 11.88 -26.18
C SER A 321 -6.89 10.59 -25.38
N GLY A 322 -6.57 9.44 -26.01
CA GLY A 322 -6.51 8.16 -25.31
C GLY A 322 -5.11 7.78 -24.82
N ASP A 323 -4.08 8.56 -25.17
CA ASP A 323 -2.71 8.26 -24.80
C ASP A 323 -2.42 8.52 -23.32
N LEU A 324 -2.21 7.45 -22.57
CA LEU A 324 -1.78 7.47 -21.17
C LEU A 324 -0.31 7.07 -20.97
N GLN A 325 0.51 7.09 -22.02
CA GLN A 325 1.96 6.84 -21.88
C GLN A 325 2.63 7.94 -21.05
N GLY A 326 2.08 9.16 -21.07
CA GLY A 326 2.49 10.25 -20.18
C GLY A 326 2.32 9.88 -18.70
N TYR A 327 1.23 9.23 -18.32
CA TYR A 327 1.03 8.68 -16.99
C TYR A 327 2.08 7.62 -16.63
N ALA A 328 2.30 6.65 -17.52
CA ALA A 328 3.27 5.60 -17.29
C ALA A 328 4.69 6.13 -17.11
N ARG A 329 5.09 7.15 -17.89
CA ARG A 329 6.36 7.86 -17.70
C ARG A 329 6.41 8.62 -16.38
N ALA A 330 5.36 9.40 -16.07
CA ALA A 330 5.28 10.16 -14.83
C ALA A 330 5.41 9.26 -13.59
N VAL A 331 4.76 8.11 -13.58
CA VAL A 331 4.93 7.13 -12.47
C VAL A 331 6.39 6.69 -12.37
N ARG A 332 7.03 6.26 -13.46
CA ARG A 332 8.42 5.76 -13.43
C ARG A 332 9.43 6.81 -13.01
N ASP A 333 9.26 8.05 -13.50
CA ASP A 333 10.18 9.16 -13.28
C ASP A 333 9.90 9.89 -11.97
N SER A 334 8.74 9.65 -11.35
CA SER A 334 8.36 10.25 -10.07
C SER A 334 9.20 9.71 -8.92
N ARG A 335 9.05 10.36 -7.77
CA ARG A 335 9.57 9.85 -6.50
C ARG A 335 8.95 8.48 -6.14
N LEU A 336 7.64 8.29 -6.42
CA LEU A 336 6.95 7.03 -6.21
C LEU A 336 7.60 5.87 -6.99
N GLY A 337 7.81 6.03 -8.30
CA GLY A 337 8.43 4.98 -9.12
C GLY A 337 9.84 4.62 -8.68
N ARG A 338 10.66 5.62 -8.35
CA ARG A 338 12.01 5.39 -7.80
C ARG A 338 11.97 4.65 -6.47
N HIS A 339 11.06 5.03 -5.56
CA HIS A 339 10.84 4.34 -4.28
C HIS A 339 10.46 2.88 -4.49
N LEU A 340 9.50 2.59 -5.37
CA LEU A 340 9.07 1.23 -5.68
C LEU A 340 10.19 0.36 -6.28
N LEU A 341 11.02 0.92 -7.16
CA LEU A 341 12.18 0.22 -7.71
C LEU A 341 13.28 -0.01 -6.68
N GLN A 342 13.51 0.96 -5.77
CA GLN A 342 14.42 0.80 -4.63
C GLN A 342 13.91 -0.29 -3.68
N SER A 343 12.62 -0.31 -3.40
CA SER A 343 11.98 -1.36 -2.61
C SER A 343 12.20 -2.75 -3.22
N ALA A 344 12.00 -2.91 -4.52
CA ALA A 344 12.24 -4.19 -5.19
C ALA A 344 13.71 -4.64 -5.09
N TRP A 345 14.66 -3.71 -5.04
CA TRP A 345 16.07 -4.01 -4.80
C TRP A 345 16.33 -4.34 -3.33
N LEU A 346 15.80 -3.53 -2.39
CA LEU A 346 15.95 -3.76 -0.95
C LEU A 346 15.38 -5.11 -0.52
N ALA A 347 14.23 -5.53 -1.06
CA ALA A 347 13.66 -6.84 -0.78
C ALA A 347 14.65 -7.98 -1.09
N ARG A 348 15.38 -7.88 -2.20
CA ARG A 348 16.41 -8.86 -2.55
C ARG A 348 17.62 -8.78 -1.62
N ALA A 349 18.02 -7.57 -1.22
CA ALA A 349 19.16 -7.38 -0.33
C ALA A 349 18.86 -7.88 1.10
N VAL A 350 17.67 -7.57 1.63
CA VAL A 350 17.28 -7.90 3.01
C VAL A 350 16.83 -9.35 3.15
N TYR A 351 16.09 -9.88 2.17
CA TYR A 351 15.50 -11.23 2.26
C TYR A 351 16.26 -12.30 1.47
N GLY A 352 17.20 -11.90 0.60
CA GLY A 352 18.03 -12.85 -0.16
C GLY A 352 19.05 -13.59 0.68
N GLU A 353 19.85 -14.45 0.04
CA GLU A 353 20.85 -15.34 0.70
C GLU A 353 21.83 -14.59 1.61
N ARG A 354 22.26 -13.39 1.23
CA ARG A 354 23.15 -12.53 2.04
C ARG A 354 22.38 -11.58 2.99
N GLY A 355 21.08 -11.73 3.10
CA GLY A 355 20.19 -10.83 3.83
C GLY A 355 20.44 -10.76 5.33
N ALA A 356 20.97 -11.83 5.95
CA ALA A 356 21.27 -11.84 7.38
C ALA A 356 22.19 -10.68 7.83
N ARG A 357 23.18 -10.32 7.00
CA ARG A 357 24.07 -9.19 7.30
C ARG A 357 23.34 -7.84 7.19
N TRP A 358 22.46 -7.67 6.21
CA TRP A 358 21.62 -6.49 6.08
C TRP A 358 20.67 -6.34 7.27
N ARG A 359 20.06 -7.45 7.70
CA ARG A 359 19.13 -7.46 8.84
C ARG A 359 19.85 -7.14 10.14
N ARG A 360 21.02 -7.76 10.39
CA ARG A 360 21.86 -7.39 11.54
C ARG A 360 22.27 -5.92 11.53
N PHE A 361 22.62 -5.35 10.38
CA PHE A 361 22.91 -3.94 10.26
C PHE A 361 21.72 -3.07 10.64
N LEU A 362 20.51 -3.42 10.23
CA LEU A 362 19.29 -2.73 10.63
C LEU A 362 19.03 -2.83 12.14
N VAL A 363 19.25 -4.00 12.74
CA VAL A 363 19.07 -4.19 14.19
C VAL A 363 20.09 -3.40 15.00
N ARG A 364 21.36 -3.36 14.59
CA ARG A 364 22.47 -2.79 15.38
C ARG A 364 22.71 -1.31 15.15
N SER A 365 22.22 -0.72 14.08
CA SER A 365 22.52 0.65 13.69
C SER A 365 21.29 1.57 13.77
N ASP A 366 21.30 2.51 14.71
CA ASP A 366 20.27 3.55 14.81
C ASP A 366 20.16 4.36 13.52
N ARG A 367 21.32 4.72 12.91
CA ARG A 367 21.36 5.44 11.62
C ARG A 367 20.67 4.65 10.50
N ALA A 368 20.82 3.32 10.47
CA ALA A 368 20.16 2.50 9.47
C ALA A 368 18.65 2.49 9.67
N ARG A 369 18.20 2.42 10.92
CA ARG A 369 16.76 2.49 11.25
C ARG A 369 16.16 3.87 10.96
N GLU A 370 16.84 4.95 11.34
CA GLU A 370 16.42 6.32 11.00
C GLU A 370 16.32 6.52 9.49
N ALA A 371 17.32 6.07 8.73
CA ALA A 371 17.28 6.13 7.28
C ALA A 371 16.15 5.29 6.69
N GLY A 372 15.87 4.12 7.27
CA GLY A 372 14.73 3.27 6.92
C GLY A 372 13.40 3.96 7.17
N MET A 373 13.24 4.61 8.33
CA MET A 373 12.04 5.39 8.66
C MET A 373 11.84 6.55 7.68
N ARG A 374 12.89 7.34 7.41
CA ARG A 374 12.83 8.44 6.45
C ARG A 374 12.49 7.96 5.04
N TRP A 375 13.08 6.84 4.61
CA TRP A 375 12.75 6.21 3.35
C TRP A 375 11.27 5.77 3.31
N TYR A 376 10.76 5.15 4.39
CA TYR A 376 9.36 4.73 4.52
C TYR A 376 8.40 5.93 4.48
N ALA A 377 8.73 7.01 5.20
CA ALA A 377 7.98 8.27 5.16
C ALA A 377 8.04 8.98 3.80
N GLY A 378 8.85 8.45 2.86
CA GLY A 378 9.04 9.00 1.55
C GLY A 378 10.11 10.11 1.49
N ASP A 379 10.95 10.32 2.49
CA ASP A 379 12.00 11.34 2.47
C ASP A 379 13.17 10.97 1.55
N ARG A 380 13.88 11.99 1.07
CA ARG A 380 15.12 11.80 0.32
C ARG A 380 16.31 11.77 1.27
N LEU A 381 17.05 10.67 1.24
CA LEU A 381 18.36 10.64 1.89
C LEU A 381 19.38 11.45 1.08
N GLY A 382 20.13 12.31 1.75
CA GLY A 382 21.23 13.06 1.16
C GLY A 382 22.39 12.15 0.72
N TRP A 383 23.28 12.65 -0.13
CA TRP A 383 24.40 11.85 -0.62
C TRP A 383 25.39 11.48 0.50
N MET A 384 25.67 12.39 1.45
CA MET A 384 26.53 12.12 2.61
C MET A 384 25.94 11.06 3.53
N GLU A 385 24.64 11.08 3.72
CA GLU A 385 23.91 10.10 4.53
C GLU A 385 23.98 8.69 3.90
N LYS A 386 23.75 8.61 2.58
CA LYS A 386 23.93 7.37 1.80
C LYS A 386 25.35 6.84 1.88
N ALA A 387 26.37 7.74 1.80
CA ALA A 387 27.77 7.35 1.93
C ALA A 387 28.08 6.78 3.33
N ARG A 388 27.57 7.42 4.39
CA ARG A 388 27.74 6.93 5.78
C ARG A 388 27.08 5.57 6.00
N LEU A 389 25.87 5.37 5.44
CA LEU A 389 25.18 4.08 5.48
C LEU A 389 25.97 3.01 4.73
N ALA A 390 26.50 3.32 3.56
CA ALA A 390 27.33 2.39 2.77
C ALA A 390 28.58 1.95 3.53
N VAL A 391 29.27 2.90 4.20
CA VAL A 391 30.45 2.59 5.04
C VAL A 391 30.05 1.72 6.24
N GLY A 392 28.96 2.03 6.93
CA GLY A 392 28.45 1.23 8.04
C GLY A 392 28.12 -0.20 7.62
N LEU A 393 27.40 -0.34 6.51
CA LEU A 393 27.07 -1.64 5.93
C LEU A 393 28.33 -2.41 5.49
N ALA A 394 29.31 -1.74 4.87
CA ALA A 394 30.56 -2.38 4.45
C ALA A 394 31.32 -2.98 5.65
N ARG A 395 31.32 -2.28 6.79
CA ARG A 395 31.91 -2.81 8.04
C ARG A 395 31.18 -4.06 8.54
N GLU A 396 29.84 -4.05 8.54
CA GLU A 396 29.04 -5.23 8.92
C GLU A 396 29.19 -6.40 7.93
N LEU A 397 29.47 -6.10 6.65
CA LEU A 397 29.73 -7.11 5.63
C LEU A 397 31.14 -7.73 5.73
N ALA A 398 32.11 -7.00 6.31
CA ALA A 398 33.49 -7.42 6.45
C ALA A 398 33.76 -8.26 7.72
N GLY A 399 32.92 -8.11 8.77
CA GLY A 399 32.95 -8.91 10.00
C GLY A 399 31.96 -10.06 9.94
#